data_930083f194c1455167c6d4c776362a4e
#
_entry.id   930083f194c1455167c6d4c776362a4e
#
_cell.length_a   1.000
_cell.length_b   1.000
_cell.length_c   1.000
_cell.angle_alpha   90.00
_cell.angle_beta   90.00
_cell.angle_gamma   90.00
#
_symmetry.space_group_name_H-M   'P 1'
#
loop_
_entity.id
_entity.type
_entity.pdbx_description
1 polymer ?
#
loop_
_entity_poly.entity_id
_entity_poly.type
_entity_poly.pdbx_seq_one_letter_code
_entity_poly.pdbx_strand_id
1 'polypeptide(L)' 'MVEVKLTKTFIDNNTGKDIYVLSIKMGDSYHNIACTKEQFESMFYGIRSIFNNSLN' A
#
# COMPACT_ATOMS: atom_id res chain seq x y z
N MET A 1 5.59 2.08 -16.35
CA MET A 1 5.95 2.55 -14.99
C MET A 1 4.80 2.27 -14.04
N VAL A 2 5.11 1.85 -12.83
CA VAL A 2 4.12 1.61 -11.78
C VAL A 2 4.10 2.82 -10.85
N GLU A 3 2.92 3.37 -10.61
CA GLU A 3 2.74 4.47 -9.67
C GLU A 3 1.83 4.03 -8.53
N VAL A 4 2.21 4.35 -7.30
CA VAL A 4 1.41 4.05 -6.12
C VAL A 4 1.13 5.36 -5.40
N LYS A 5 -0.15 5.62 -5.11
CA LYS A 5 -0.56 6.82 -4.39
C LYS A 5 -1.46 6.45 -3.22
N LEU A 6 -1.26 7.14 -2.10
CA LEU A 6 -2.22 7.09 -1.01
C LEU A 6 -3.32 8.10 -1.33
N THR A 7 -4.53 7.60 -1.58
CA THR A 7 -5.64 8.45 -2.01
C THR A 7 -6.56 8.86 -0.87
N LYS A 8 -6.63 8.04 0.18
CA LYS A 8 -7.57 8.28 1.26
C LYS A 8 -7.12 7.55 2.52
N THR A 9 -7.39 8.14 3.67
CA THR A 9 -7.27 7.47 4.97
C THR A 9 -8.57 7.66 5.74
N PHE A 10 -8.96 6.66 6.49
CA PHE A 10 -10.13 6.76 7.37
C PHE A 10 -10.01 5.74 8.50
N ILE A 11 -10.86 5.90 9.52
CA ILE A 11 -10.91 4.98 10.65
C ILE A 11 -12.09 4.04 10.46
N ASP A 12 -11.83 2.73 10.53
CA ASP A 12 -12.88 1.72 10.50
C ASP A 12 -13.61 1.75 11.84
N ASN A 13 -14.90 2.10 11.81
CA ASN A 13 -15.72 2.22 13.02
C ASN A 13 -15.92 0.88 13.74
N ASN A 14 -15.81 -0.24 13.03
CA ASN A 14 -15.99 -1.56 13.62
C ASN A 14 -14.78 -2.04 14.39
N THR A 15 -13.58 -1.68 13.95
CA THR A 15 -12.34 -2.17 14.55
C THR A 15 -11.51 -1.07 15.21
N GLY A 16 -11.80 0.19 14.92
CA GLY A 16 -11.04 1.34 15.39
C GLY A 16 -9.68 1.47 14.72
N LYS A 17 -9.41 0.71 13.67
CA LYS A 17 -8.12 0.73 12.98
C LYS A 17 -8.09 1.77 11.87
N ASP A 18 -6.91 2.32 11.66
CA ASP A 18 -6.66 3.21 10.52
C ASP A 18 -6.61 2.37 9.24
N ILE A 19 -7.37 2.82 8.23
CA ILE A 19 -7.42 2.17 6.93
C ILE A 19 -6.83 3.13 5.89
N TYR A 20 -5.93 2.61 5.07
CA TYR A 20 -5.32 3.32 3.96
C TYR A 20 -5.86 2.78 2.66
N VAL A 21 -6.27 3.67 1.78
CA VAL A 21 -6.68 3.30 0.42
C VAL A 21 -5.59 3.76 -0.53
N LEU A 22 -5.05 2.81 -1.27
CA LEU A 22 -3.97 3.04 -2.22
C LEU A 22 -4.49 2.87 -3.63
N SER A 23 -4.03 3.71 -4.54
CA SER A 23 -4.26 3.55 -5.97
C SER A 23 -2.96 3.14 -6.63
N ILE A 24 -2.99 2.04 -7.37
CA ILE A 24 -1.85 1.53 -8.12
C ILE A 24 -2.17 1.68 -9.60
N LYS A 25 -1.31 2.42 -10.29
CA LYS A 25 -1.41 2.58 -11.74
C LYS A 25 -0.32 1.78 -12.41
N MET A 26 -0.71 0.87 -13.30
CA MET A 26 0.21 0.07 -14.11
C MET A 26 -0.18 0.27 -15.57
N GLY A 27 0.58 1.08 -16.31
CA GLY A 27 0.22 1.47 -17.66
C GLY A 27 -1.12 2.20 -17.67
N ASP A 28 -2.12 1.65 -18.36
CA ASP A 28 -3.47 2.21 -18.43
C ASP A 28 -4.43 1.59 -17.39
N SER A 29 -3.95 0.68 -16.59
CA SER A 29 -4.77 -0.01 -15.59
C SER A 29 -4.65 0.65 -14.23
N TYR A 30 -5.79 0.73 -13.52
CA TYR A 30 -5.85 1.29 -12.17
C TYR A 30 -6.43 0.25 -11.23
N HIS A 31 -5.81 0.10 -10.07
CA HIS A 31 -6.27 -0.82 -9.02
C HIS A 31 -6.32 -0.07 -7.71
N ASN A 32 -7.41 -0.24 -6.96
CA ASN A 32 -7.56 0.35 -5.64
C ASN A 32 -7.48 -0.76 -4.60
N ILE A 33 -6.67 -0.56 -3.58
CA ILE A 33 -6.46 -1.52 -2.50
C ILE A 33 -6.69 -0.80 -1.18
N ALA A 34 -7.50 -1.40 -0.31
CA ALA A 34 -7.69 -0.92 1.06
C ALA A 34 -6.97 -1.85 2.02
N CYS A 35 -6.18 -1.29 2.92
CA CYS A 35 -5.44 -2.07 3.90
C CYS A 35 -5.29 -1.29 5.20
N THR A 36 -5.02 -2.01 6.30
CA THR A 36 -4.73 -1.35 7.57
C THR A 36 -3.38 -0.68 7.52
N LYS A 37 -3.14 0.24 8.46
CA LYS A 37 -1.84 0.89 8.60
C LYS A 37 -0.73 -0.14 8.81
N GLU A 38 -0.98 -1.14 9.66
CA GLU A 38 0.00 -2.19 9.93
C GLU A 38 0.29 -3.03 8.69
N GLN A 39 -0.74 -3.36 7.90
CA GLN A 39 -0.57 -4.10 6.65
C GLN A 39 0.22 -3.29 5.64
N PHE A 40 -0.06 -1.98 5.56
CA PHE A 40 0.68 -1.08 4.67
C PHE A 40 2.16 -1.04 5.05
N GLU A 41 2.45 -0.86 6.33
CA GLU A 41 3.84 -0.79 6.79
C GLU A 41 4.58 -2.11 6.55
N SER A 42 3.93 -3.25 6.82
CA SER A 42 4.52 -4.56 6.57
C SER A 42 4.81 -4.79 5.09
N MET A 43 3.90 -4.38 4.23
CA MET A 43 4.07 -4.50 2.79
C MET A 43 5.21 -3.63 2.30
N PHE A 44 5.31 -2.41 2.81
CA PHE A 44 6.38 -1.48 2.47
C PHE A 44 7.75 -2.04 2.86
N TYR A 45 7.89 -2.56 4.07
CA TYR A 45 9.14 -3.16 4.52
C TYR A 45 9.47 -4.43 3.73
N GLY A 46 8.48 -5.23 3.40
CA GLY A 46 8.68 -6.42 2.58
C GLY A 46 9.21 -6.11 1.19
N ILE A 47 8.62 -5.13 0.54
CA ILE A 47 9.06 -4.68 -0.79
C ILE A 47 10.47 -4.12 -0.72
N ARG A 48 10.75 -3.31 0.28
CA ARG A 48 12.08 -2.73 0.48
C ARG A 48 13.14 -3.81 0.69
N SER A 49 12.82 -4.84 1.47
CA SER A 49 13.74 -5.95 1.74
C SER A 49 14.05 -6.72 0.46
N ILE A 50 13.03 -7.03 -0.33
CA ILE A 50 13.20 -7.71 -1.62
C ILE A 50 14.07 -6.88 -2.55
N PHE A 51 13.82 -5.59 -2.63
CA PHE A 51 14.58 -4.68 -3.48
C PHE A 51 16.04 -4.63 -3.07
N ASN A 52 16.32 -4.50 -1.76
CA ASN A 52 17.69 -4.45 -1.24
C ASN A 52 18.43 -5.76 -1.52
N ASN A 53 17.77 -6.90 -1.36
CA ASN A 53 18.37 -8.20 -1.63
C ASN A 53 18.66 -8.38 -3.12
N SER A 54 17.83 -7.82 -3.99
CA SER A 54 18.02 -7.91 -5.44
C SER A 54 19.23 -7.10 -5.92
N LEU A 55 19.58 -6.04 -5.19
CA LEU A 55 20.72 -5.19 -5.53
C LEU A 55 22.06 -5.76 -5.04
N ASN A 56 22.02 -6.69 -4.14
CA ASN A 56 23.21 -7.34 -3.61
C ASN A 56 23.47 -8.66 -4.30
#